data_1e89e78c330a5d124197bf7f7996da35
#
_entry.id   1e89e78c330a5d124197bf7f7996da35
#
_cell.length_a   1.000
_cell.length_b   1.000
_cell.length_c   1.000
_cell.angle_alpha   90.00
_cell.angle_beta   90.00
_cell.angle_gamma   90.00
#
_symmetry.space_group_name_H-M   'P 1'
#
loop_
_entity.id
_entity.type
_entity.pdbx_description
1 polymer ?
#
loop_
_entity_poly.entity_id
_entity_poly.type
_entity_poly.pdbx_seq_one_letter_code
_entity_poly.pdbx_strand_id
1 'polypeptide(L)'
;MIKVGIVEDNKTLREGFEILLNRTPGFQCVCTCSTVGEALRAIPKAAPDVVLMDIQLPDSTGVECTAKIKEQLPAVQIVIVTVYEDSERIFQALRAGACGYLLKRAEPERVIAAIQEAHEGGVPMTPEIARKVIGQFRSQLKAEAEVESLTDREKEVLELVMHGHANKAIADRLGVTVAAVKWHLKHIYEKLHVHSRTEAALKFRNQQKIG
;
A
#
# COMPACT_ATOMS: atom_id res chain seq x y z
N MET A 1 15.50 -13.54 -22.44
CA MET A 1 16.39 -12.72 -21.59
C MET A 1 15.52 -11.66 -20.94
N ILE A 2 15.46 -11.65 -19.61
CA ILE A 2 14.61 -10.75 -18.82
C ILE A 2 15.31 -9.40 -18.71
N LYS A 3 14.63 -8.35 -19.16
CA LYS A 3 15.11 -6.96 -19.08
C LYS A 3 14.69 -6.35 -17.74
N VAL A 4 15.65 -5.84 -16.98
CA VAL A 4 15.40 -5.31 -15.65
C VAL A 4 15.80 -3.84 -15.57
N GLY A 5 14.89 -3.00 -15.06
CA GLY A 5 15.17 -1.63 -14.65
C GLY A 5 15.46 -1.58 -13.14
N ILE A 6 16.31 -0.66 -12.72
CA ILE A 6 16.63 -0.45 -11.30
C ILE A 6 16.38 1.01 -10.95
N VAL A 7 15.64 1.24 -9.86
CA VAL A 7 15.39 2.58 -9.27
C VAL A 7 15.79 2.54 -7.81
N GLU A 8 16.96 3.11 -7.52
CA GLU A 8 17.63 3.04 -6.21
C GLU A 8 18.54 4.27 -6.06
N ASP A 9 18.40 5.05 -4.99
CA ASP A 9 19.22 6.23 -4.75
C ASP A 9 20.65 5.90 -4.26
N ASN A 10 20.78 4.83 -3.48
CA ASN A 10 22.09 4.37 -3.00
C ASN A 10 22.92 3.83 -4.17
N LYS A 11 23.98 4.57 -4.51
CA LYS A 11 24.86 4.24 -5.63
C LYS A 11 25.46 2.84 -5.52
N THR A 12 25.96 2.47 -4.35
CA THR A 12 26.64 1.18 -4.15
C THR A 12 25.67 0.00 -4.36
N LEU A 13 24.44 0.14 -3.84
CA LEU A 13 23.43 -0.90 -3.98
C LEU A 13 22.94 -1.00 -5.43
N ARG A 14 22.72 0.13 -6.08
CA ARG A 14 22.31 0.22 -7.49
C ARG A 14 23.34 -0.44 -8.42
N GLU A 15 24.64 -0.11 -8.25
CA GLU A 15 25.74 -0.73 -9.01
C GLU A 15 25.88 -2.24 -8.68
N GLY A 16 25.65 -2.63 -7.42
CA GLY A 16 25.63 -4.03 -7.01
C GLY A 16 24.54 -4.84 -7.72
N PHE A 17 23.33 -4.33 -7.79
CA PHE A 17 22.25 -4.98 -8.54
C PHE A 17 22.53 -5.02 -10.05
N GLU A 18 23.06 -3.96 -10.63
CA GLU A 18 23.44 -3.92 -12.04
C GLU A 18 24.49 -5.01 -12.37
N ILE A 19 25.53 -5.13 -11.56
CA ILE A 19 26.56 -6.16 -11.71
C ILE A 19 25.96 -7.56 -11.54
N LEU A 20 25.12 -7.77 -10.53
CA LEU A 20 24.45 -9.04 -10.28
C LEU A 20 23.64 -9.49 -11.50
N LEU A 21 22.80 -8.60 -12.02
CA LEU A 21 21.93 -8.89 -13.17
C LEU A 21 22.75 -9.20 -14.43
N ASN A 22 23.74 -8.36 -14.76
CA ASN A 22 24.52 -8.53 -15.97
C ASN A 22 25.48 -9.74 -15.91
N ARG A 23 25.79 -10.27 -14.73
CA ARG A 23 26.57 -11.51 -14.55
C ARG A 23 25.70 -12.77 -14.49
N THR A 24 24.38 -12.63 -14.30
CA THR A 24 23.48 -13.78 -14.21
C THR A 24 22.93 -14.12 -15.59
N PRO A 25 23.18 -15.34 -16.12
CA PRO A 25 22.66 -15.74 -17.41
C PRO A 25 21.13 -15.62 -17.48
N GLY A 26 20.63 -15.06 -18.58
CA GLY A 26 19.19 -14.88 -18.78
C GLY A 26 18.65 -13.52 -18.33
N PHE A 27 19.47 -12.67 -17.70
CA PHE A 27 19.07 -11.33 -17.24
C PHE A 27 19.90 -10.22 -17.90
N GLN A 28 19.32 -9.03 -18.00
CA GLN A 28 20.00 -7.84 -18.48
C GLN A 28 19.47 -6.60 -17.75
N CYS A 29 20.36 -5.81 -17.16
CA CYS A 29 20.03 -4.47 -16.70
C CYS A 29 19.92 -3.53 -17.91
N VAL A 30 18.75 -2.93 -18.14
CA VAL A 30 18.49 -2.05 -19.30
C VAL A 30 18.45 -0.57 -18.93
N CYS A 31 18.23 -0.25 -17.67
CA CYS A 31 18.33 1.13 -17.14
C CYS A 31 18.53 1.13 -15.63
N THR A 32 19.26 2.15 -15.16
CA THR A 32 19.43 2.44 -13.73
C THR A 32 19.05 3.90 -13.48
N CYS A 33 18.30 4.17 -12.44
CA CYS A 33 17.79 5.49 -12.06
C CYS A 33 18.04 5.73 -10.57
N SER A 34 18.35 6.96 -10.20
CA SER A 34 18.57 7.37 -8.82
C SER A 34 17.42 8.21 -8.24
N THR A 35 16.49 8.62 -9.09
CA THR A 35 15.35 9.47 -8.74
C THR A 35 14.08 9.05 -9.47
N VAL A 36 12.91 9.44 -8.93
CA VAL A 36 11.62 9.25 -9.61
C VAL A 36 11.59 9.95 -10.97
N GLY A 37 12.12 11.20 -11.03
CA GLY A 37 12.17 11.95 -12.28
C GLY A 37 13.01 11.29 -13.37
N GLU A 38 14.09 10.61 -13.02
CA GLU A 38 14.88 9.79 -13.97
C GLU A 38 14.09 8.55 -14.38
N ALA A 39 13.49 7.84 -13.43
CA ALA A 39 12.74 6.61 -13.67
C ALA A 39 11.58 6.83 -14.65
N LEU A 40 10.78 7.88 -14.47
CA LEU A 40 9.65 8.22 -15.33
C LEU A 40 10.06 8.57 -16.78
N ARG A 41 11.33 8.97 -17.02
CA ARG A 41 11.85 9.24 -18.35
C ARG A 41 12.54 8.04 -19.00
N ALA A 42 13.24 7.23 -18.18
CA ALA A 42 14.09 6.14 -18.66
C ALA A 42 13.31 4.83 -18.85
N ILE A 43 12.46 4.46 -17.90
CA ILE A 43 11.72 3.18 -17.90
C ILE A 43 10.82 3.05 -19.13
N PRO A 44 10.02 4.05 -19.56
CA PRO A 44 9.21 3.93 -20.76
C PRO A 44 10.02 3.72 -22.03
N LYS A 45 11.25 4.27 -22.10
CA LYS A 45 12.14 4.11 -23.27
C LYS A 45 12.87 2.77 -23.26
N ALA A 46 13.30 2.31 -22.09
CA ALA A 46 14.02 1.05 -21.93
C ALA A 46 13.09 -0.17 -22.01
N ALA A 47 11.78 0.03 -21.75
CA ALA A 47 10.75 -0.99 -21.73
C ALA A 47 11.22 -2.29 -21.03
N PRO A 48 11.55 -2.24 -19.72
CA PRO A 48 11.95 -3.43 -18.97
C PRO A 48 10.73 -4.34 -18.75
N ASP A 49 10.99 -5.63 -18.57
CA ASP A 49 9.99 -6.62 -18.15
C ASP A 49 9.69 -6.49 -16.65
N VAL A 50 10.75 -6.25 -15.85
CA VAL A 50 10.69 -6.12 -14.40
C VAL A 50 11.44 -4.86 -13.95
N VAL A 51 10.93 -4.17 -12.94
CA VAL A 51 11.60 -3.04 -12.27
C VAL A 51 11.83 -3.37 -10.81
N LEU A 52 13.06 -3.25 -10.34
CA LEU A 52 13.39 -3.18 -8.91
C LEU A 52 13.24 -1.73 -8.48
N MET A 53 12.40 -1.47 -7.48
CA MET A 53 12.01 -0.13 -7.05
C MET A 53 12.24 0.05 -5.55
N ASP A 54 13.08 0.99 -5.15
CA ASP A 54 13.11 1.42 -3.77
C ASP A 54 11.93 2.34 -3.45
N ILE A 55 11.44 2.29 -2.21
CA ILE A 55 10.40 3.19 -1.71
C ILE A 55 10.98 4.59 -1.42
N GLN A 56 12.19 4.63 -0.84
CA GLN A 56 12.78 5.90 -0.42
C GLN A 56 13.66 6.46 -1.54
N LEU A 57 13.15 7.48 -2.22
CA LEU A 57 13.86 8.21 -3.26
C LEU A 57 13.93 9.71 -2.91
N PRO A 58 14.94 10.44 -3.38
CA PRO A 58 15.22 11.80 -2.89
C PRO A 58 14.18 12.85 -3.34
N ASP A 59 13.51 12.63 -4.45
CA ASP A 59 12.58 13.60 -5.07
C ASP A 59 11.09 13.23 -4.90
N SER A 60 10.78 11.99 -4.55
CA SER A 60 9.42 11.50 -4.27
C SER A 60 9.48 10.07 -3.71
N THR A 61 8.36 9.38 -3.63
CA THR A 61 8.31 7.99 -3.16
C THR A 61 8.28 6.98 -4.31
N GLY A 62 8.93 5.81 -4.12
CA GLY A 62 8.83 4.72 -5.07
C GLY A 62 7.39 4.19 -5.24
N VAL A 63 6.52 4.42 -4.24
CA VAL A 63 5.09 4.10 -4.33
C VAL A 63 4.40 4.97 -5.39
N GLU A 64 4.61 6.29 -5.35
CA GLU A 64 4.09 7.19 -6.37
C GLU A 64 4.69 6.93 -7.75
N CYS A 65 5.99 6.61 -7.79
CA CYS A 65 6.67 6.22 -9.03
C CYS A 65 6.03 4.95 -9.62
N THR A 66 5.77 3.95 -8.78
CA THR A 66 5.09 2.71 -9.16
C THR A 66 3.73 2.98 -9.80
N ALA A 67 2.87 3.79 -9.17
CA ALA A 67 1.57 4.13 -9.72
C ALA A 67 1.68 4.78 -11.11
N LYS A 68 2.55 5.80 -11.26
CA LYS A 68 2.74 6.51 -12.51
C LYS A 68 3.33 5.63 -13.63
N ILE A 69 4.25 4.71 -13.28
CA ILE A 69 4.79 3.74 -14.25
C ILE A 69 3.71 2.76 -14.68
N LYS A 70 2.89 2.25 -13.76
CA LYS A 70 1.80 1.31 -14.07
C LYS A 70 0.71 1.95 -14.92
N GLU A 71 0.44 3.24 -14.80
CA GLU A 71 -0.45 3.99 -15.69
C GLU A 71 0.06 4.02 -17.14
N GLN A 72 1.38 4.18 -17.33
CA GLN A 72 2.00 4.26 -18.66
C GLN A 72 2.31 2.89 -19.26
N LEU A 73 2.73 1.95 -18.43
CA LEU A 73 3.17 0.60 -18.78
C LEU A 73 2.47 -0.45 -17.89
N PRO A 74 1.19 -0.75 -18.10
CA PRO A 74 0.43 -1.68 -17.26
C PRO A 74 1.04 -3.09 -17.15
N ALA A 75 1.75 -3.54 -18.19
CA ALA A 75 2.35 -4.87 -18.26
C ALA A 75 3.65 -5.02 -17.47
N VAL A 76 4.38 -3.92 -17.20
CA VAL A 76 5.66 -4.00 -16.48
C VAL A 76 5.45 -4.54 -15.07
N GLN A 77 6.29 -5.47 -14.64
CA GLN A 77 6.26 -5.99 -13.27
C GLN A 77 7.12 -5.11 -12.36
N ILE A 78 6.61 -4.72 -11.20
CA ILE A 78 7.36 -3.88 -10.27
C ILE A 78 7.51 -4.62 -8.94
N VAL A 79 8.76 -4.90 -8.58
CA VAL A 79 9.12 -5.52 -7.30
C VAL A 79 9.76 -4.45 -6.42
N ILE A 80 9.13 -4.16 -5.29
CA ILE A 80 9.70 -3.25 -4.29
C ILE A 80 10.90 -3.92 -3.62
N VAL A 81 12.00 -3.18 -3.47
CA VAL A 81 13.19 -3.60 -2.72
C VAL A 81 13.58 -2.49 -1.76
N THR A 82 13.32 -2.68 -0.46
CA THR A 82 13.45 -1.60 0.52
C THR A 82 13.86 -2.10 1.90
N VAL A 83 14.22 -1.19 2.80
CA VAL A 83 14.46 -1.48 4.21
C VAL A 83 13.19 -1.51 5.07
N TYR A 84 12.09 -0.97 4.56
CA TYR A 84 10.84 -0.84 5.31
C TYR A 84 10.05 -2.15 5.31
N GLU A 85 9.51 -2.50 6.48
CA GLU A 85 8.71 -3.72 6.66
C GLU A 85 7.39 -3.46 7.40
N ASP A 86 6.98 -2.19 7.53
CA ASP A 86 5.69 -1.85 8.12
C ASP A 86 4.53 -2.15 7.17
N SER A 87 3.41 -2.60 7.76
CA SER A 87 2.26 -3.08 6.99
C SER A 87 1.63 -1.99 6.10
N GLU A 88 1.68 -0.74 6.53
CA GLU A 88 1.06 0.35 5.80
C GLU A 88 1.77 0.61 4.47
N ARG A 89 3.11 0.70 4.48
CA ARG A 89 3.93 0.89 3.27
C ARG A 89 3.85 -0.29 2.33
N ILE A 90 3.87 -1.51 2.86
CA ILE A 90 3.69 -2.72 2.06
C ILE A 90 2.36 -2.64 1.30
N PHE A 91 1.28 -2.30 2.02
CA PHE A 91 -0.05 -2.24 1.42
C PHE A 91 -0.19 -1.11 0.40
N GLN A 92 0.38 0.07 0.69
CA GLN A 92 0.41 1.19 -0.25
C GLN A 92 1.14 0.82 -1.55
N ALA A 93 2.28 0.14 -1.47
CA ALA A 93 3.04 -0.31 -2.63
C ALA A 93 2.25 -1.31 -3.50
N LEU A 94 1.59 -2.29 -2.88
CA LEU A 94 0.75 -3.26 -3.59
C LEU A 94 -0.47 -2.59 -4.24
N ARG A 95 -1.11 -1.65 -3.56
CA ARG A 95 -2.22 -0.85 -4.13
C ARG A 95 -1.78 0.02 -5.30
N ALA A 96 -0.53 0.50 -5.30
CA ALA A 96 0.06 1.25 -6.41
C ALA A 96 0.38 0.37 -7.63
N GLY A 97 0.25 -0.97 -7.51
CA GLY A 97 0.44 -1.93 -8.57
C GLY A 97 1.78 -2.69 -8.52
N ALA A 98 2.52 -2.64 -7.41
CA ALA A 98 3.66 -3.53 -7.23
C ALA A 98 3.19 -4.99 -7.16
N CYS A 99 3.88 -5.89 -7.86
CA CYS A 99 3.60 -7.33 -7.84
C CYS A 99 4.39 -8.09 -6.77
N GLY A 100 5.42 -7.47 -6.19
CA GLY A 100 6.28 -8.12 -5.21
C GLY A 100 6.90 -7.15 -4.22
N TYR A 101 7.42 -7.71 -3.10
CA TYR A 101 8.02 -6.93 -2.03
C TYR A 101 9.15 -7.70 -1.36
N LEU A 102 10.36 -7.16 -1.43
CA LEU A 102 11.57 -7.70 -0.84
C LEU A 102 12.20 -6.69 0.13
N LEU A 103 12.89 -7.22 1.13
CA LEU A 103 13.74 -6.40 1.98
C LEU A 103 15.16 -6.34 1.40
N LYS A 104 15.83 -5.19 1.50
CA LYS A 104 17.22 -4.98 1.02
C LYS A 104 18.25 -5.91 1.66
N ARG A 105 17.89 -6.60 2.75
CA ARG A 105 18.69 -7.66 3.38
C ARG A 105 18.56 -9.03 2.69
N ALA A 106 17.74 -9.13 1.65
CA ALA A 106 17.61 -10.39 0.92
C ALA A 106 18.92 -10.75 0.19
N GLU A 107 19.24 -12.03 0.21
CA GLU A 107 20.41 -12.55 -0.49
C GLU A 107 20.28 -12.34 -2.02
N PRO A 108 21.40 -12.18 -2.74
CA PRO A 108 21.40 -11.94 -4.18
C PRO A 108 20.60 -12.97 -4.98
N GLU A 109 20.69 -14.24 -4.60
CA GLU A 109 19.95 -15.35 -5.22
C GLU A 109 18.44 -15.19 -5.07
N ARG A 110 18.00 -14.64 -3.92
CA ARG A 110 16.57 -14.37 -3.69
C ARG A 110 16.08 -13.22 -4.57
N VAL A 111 16.91 -12.21 -4.82
CA VAL A 111 16.56 -11.10 -5.73
C VAL A 111 16.40 -11.63 -7.15
N ILE A 112 17.32 -12.45 -7.64
CA ILE A 112 17.24 -13.09 -8.97
C ILE A 112 15.97 -13.96 -9.07
N ALA A 113 15.72 -14.82 -8.08
CA ALA A 113 14.54 -15.67 -8.04
C ALA A 113 13.23 -14.83 -8.03
N ALA A 114 13.21 -13.70 -7.33
CA ALA A 114 12.07 -12.82 -7.29
C ALA A 114 11.78 -12.13 -8.63
N ILE A 115 12.81 -11.75 -9.36
CA ILE A 115 12.66 -11.17 -10.70
C ILE A 115 12.09 -12.21 -11.67
N GLN A 116 12.60 -13.44 -11.61
CA GLN A 116 12.08 -14.55 -12.41
C GLN A 116 10.61 -14.83 -12.08
N GLU A 117 10.27 -14.95 -10.78
CA GLU A 117 8.92 -15.18 -10.29
C GLU A 117 7.96 -14.06 -10.74
N ALA A 118 8.38 -12.79 -10.62
CA ALA A 118 7.59 -11.65 -11.07
C ALA A 118 7.37 -11.67 -12.59
N HIS A 119 8.41 -11.98 -13.38
CA HIS A 119 8.32 -12.10 -14.84
C HIS A 119 7.34 -13.18 -15.28
N GLU A 120 7.24 -14.28 -14.53
CA GLU A 120 6.31 -15.40 -14.76
C GLU A 120 4.88 -15.12 -14.23
N GLY A 121 4.63 -13.92 -13.68
CA GLY A 121 3.32 -13.52 -13.16
C GLY A 121 3.07 -13.92 -11.70
N GLY A 122 4.11 -14.37 -10.99
CA GLY A 122 4.07 -14.65 -9.57
C GLY A 122 4.12 -13.39 -8.70
N VAL A 123 4.07 -13.58 -7.38
CA VAL A 123 4.03 -12.53 -6.37
C VAL A 123 5.19 -12.72 -5.37
N PRO A 124 6.42 -12.32 -5.73
CA PRO A 124 7.59 -12.54 -4.89
C PRO A 124 7.50 -11.78 -3.57
N MET A 125 7.45 -12.51 -2.47
CA MET A 125 7.46 -11.97 -1.10
C MET A 125 8.22 -12.90 -0.17
N THR A 126 8.74 -12.35 0.95
CA THR A 126 9.17 -13.21 2.06
C THR A 126 7.96 -13.67 2.87
N PRO A 127 8.06 -14.79 3.61
CA PRO A 127 6.97 -15.26 4.48
C PRO A 127 6.51 -14.21 5.50
N GLU A 128 7.42 -13.37 5.99
CA GLU A 128 7.13 -12.29 6.92
C GLU A 128 6.25 -11.22 6.27
N ILE A 129 6.58 -10.79 5.05
CA ILE A 129 5.81 -9.82 4.28
C ILE A 129 4.44 -10.37 3.94
N ALA A 130 4.36 -11.61 3.48
CA ALA A 130 3.09 -12.27 3.16
C ALA A 130 2.16 -12.35 4.39
N ARG A 131 2.68 -12.66 5.59
CA ARG A 131 1.88 -12.65 6.83
C ARG A 131 1.34 -11.26 7.15
N LYS A 132 2.13 -10.20 6.95
CA LYS A 132 1.69 -8.81 7.19
C LYS A 132 0.58 -8.42 6.21
N VAL A 133 0.69 -8.79 4.95
CA VAL A 133 -0.35 -8.58 3.93
C VAL A 133 -1.64 -9.30 4.32
N ILE A 134 -1.58 -10.59 4.64
CA ILE A 134 -2.75 -11.36 5.06
C ILE A 134 -3.36 -10.79 6.35
N GLY A 135 -2.52 -10.40 7.31
CA GLY A 135 -2.97 -9.78 8.56
C GLY A 135 -3.76 -8.48 8.33
N GLN A 136 -3.29 -7.65 7.42
CA GLN A 136 -3.95 -6.39 7.05
C GLN A 136 -5.30 -6.63 6.35
N PHE A 137 -5.35 -7.59 5.42
CA PHE A 137 -6.63 -7.97 4.78
C PHE A 137 -7.65 -8.48 5.80
N ARG A 138 -7.23 -9.34 6.74
CA ARG A 138 -8.13 -9.84 7.79
C ARG A 138 -8.65 -8.72 8.69
N SER A 139 -7.78 -7.77 9.05
CA SER A 139 -8.15 -6.59 9.84
C SER A 139 -9.15 -5.71 9.09
N GLN A 140 -8.95 -5.53 7.78
CA GLN A 140 -9.83 -4.74 6.94
C GLN A 140 -11.20 -5.40 6.79
N LEU A 141 -11.27 -6.69 6.47
CA LEU A 141 -12.52 -7.45 6.37
C LEU A 141 -13.30 -7.43 7.70
N LYS A 142 -12.59 -7.54 8.84
CA LYS A 142 -13.21 -7.44 10.14
C LYS A 142 -13.81 -6.04 10.38
N ALA A 143 -13.07 -4.99 10.03
CA ALA A 143 -13.53 -3.62 10.16
C ALA A 143 -14.76 -3.33 9.28
N GLU A 144 -14.76 -3.86 8.04
CA GLU A 144 -15.91 -3.75 7.12
C GLU A 144 -17.15 -4.42 7.70
N ALA A 145 -17.05 -5.65 8.19
CA ALA A 145 -18.13 -6.38 8.81
C ALA A 145 -18.69 -5.67 10.07
N GLU A 146 -17.81 -5.04 10.87
CA GLU A 146 -18.22 -4.27 12.03
C GLU A 146 -19.06 -3.03 11.65
N VAL A 147 -18.72 -2.30 10.57
CA VAL A 147 -19.50 -1.15 10.11
C VAL A 147 -20.77 -1.57 9.38
N GLU A 148 -20.75 -2.67 8.63
CA GLU A 148 -21.97 -3.24 8.07
C GLU A 148 -22.99 -3.64 9.14
N SER A 149 -22.53 -3.99 10.34
CA SER A 149 -23.41 -4.28 11.50
C SER A 149 -24.12 -3.06 12.09
N LEU A 150 -23.74 -1.83 11.68
CA LEU A 150 -24.41 -0.62 12.10
C LEU A 150 -25.75 -0.47 11.38
N THR A 151 -26.78 -0.11 12.14
CA THR A 151 -28.07 0.28 11.57
C THR A 151 -27.96 1.61 10.81
N ASP A 152 -28.91 1.89 9.92
CA ASP A 152 -28.92 3.15 9.16
C ASP A 152 -28.89 4.36 10.09
N ARG A 153 -29.61 4.28 11.21
CA ARG A 153 -29.63 5.34 12.22
C ARG A 153 -28.29 5.54 12.93
N GLU A 154 -27.56 4.47 13.19
CA GLU A 154 -26.22 4.54 13.76
C GLU A 154 -25.22 5.11 12.75
N LYS A 155 -25.36 4.81 11.46
CA LYS A 155 -24.57 5.39 10.37
C LYS A 155 -24.81 6.90 10.25
N GLU A 156 -26.08 7.36 10.26
CA GLU A 156 -26.41 8.79 10.24
C GLU A 156 -25.80 9.54 11.43
N VAL A 157 -25.88 8.97 12.63
CA VAL A 157 -25.27 9.56 13.84
C VAL A 157 -23.75 9.65 13.64
N LEU A 158 -23.13 8.61 13.12
CA LEU A 158 -21.67 8.53 12.96
C LEU A 158 -21.15 9.47 11.88
N GLU A 159 -21.90 9.68 10.80
CA GLU A 159 -21.61 10.70 9.78
C GLU A 159 -21.56 12.11 10.39
N LEU A 160 -22.55 12.46 11.21
CA LEU A 160 -22.55 13.76 11.87
C LEU A 160 -21.42 13.90 12.90
N VAL A 161 -21.03 12.80 13.54
CA VAL A 161 -19.82 12.74 14.40
C VAL A 161 -18.57 13.03 13.61
N MET A 162 -18.40 12.43 12.41
CA MET A 162 -17.28 12.68 11.50
C MET A 162 -17.15 14.15 11.12
N HIS A 163 -18.27 14.83 10.90
CA HIS A 163 -18.29 16.26 10.60
C HIS A 163 -18.12 17.16 11.84
N GLY A 164 -17.79 16.60 12.99
CA GLY A 164 -17.47 17.34 14.21
C GLY A 164 -18.66 17.90 14.98
N HIS A 165 -19.90 17.48 14.66
CA HIS A 165 -21.10 17.98 15.34
C HIS A 165 -21.20 17.50 16.79
N ALA A 166 -21.46 18.41 17.74
CA ALA A 166 -21.73 18.07 19.13
C ALA A 166 -23.06 17.31 19.28
N ASN A 167 -23.22 16.50 20.33
CA ASN A 167 -24.42 15.66 20.53
C ASN A 167 -25.73 16.45 20.48
N LYS A 168 -25.74 17.72 20.95
CA LYS A 168 -26.91 18.60 20.86
C LYS A 168 -27.27 18.92 19.40
N ALA A 169 -26.27 19.29 18.59
CA ALA A 169 -26.49 19.58 17.18
C ALA A 169 -26.92 18.34 16.39
N ILE A 170 -26.42 17.15 16.76
CA ILE A 170 -26.86 15.87 16.18
C ILE A 170 -28.32 15.61 16.54
N ALA A 171 -28.69 15.79 17.82
CA ALA A 171 -30.06 15.63 18.30
C ALA A 171 -31.05 16.53 17.55
N ASP A 172 -30.70 17.81 17.41
CA ASP A 172 -31.52 18.79 16.70
C ASP A 172 -31.70 18.42 15.21
N ARG A 173 -30.63 18.01 14.53
CA ARG A 173 -30.66 17.61 13.10
C ARG A 173 -31.45 16.34 12.85
N LEU A 174 -31.38 15.40 13.75
CA LEU A 174 -32.02 14.09 13.61
C LEU A 174 -33.42 14.03 14.22
N GLY A 175 -33.88 15.12 14.83
CA GLY A 175 -35.20 15.19 15.49
C GLY A 175 -35.33 14.25 16.69
N VAL A 176 -34.25 14.04 17.46
CA VAL A 176 -34.21 13.14 18.61
C VAL A 176 -33.70 13.85 19.86
N THR A 177 -33.75 13.19 21.00
CA THR A 177 -33.20 13.72 22.25
C THR A 177 -31.67 13.52 22.31
N VAL A 178 -30.97 14.37 23.06
CA VAL A 178 -29.50 14.20 23.32
C VAL A 178 -29.25 12.86 24.03
N ALA A 179 -30.20 12.37 24.84
CA ALA A 179 -30.12 11.06 25.48
C ALA A 179 -30.14 9.93 24.45
N ALA A 180 -30.97 10.03 23.42
CA ALA A 180 -31.02 9.07 22.33
C ALA A 180 -29.69 9.06 21.51
N VAL A 181 -29.09 10.23 21.23
CA VAL A 181 -27.78 10.31 20.55
C VAL A 181 -26.70 9.63 21.40
N LYS A 182 -26.68 9.87 22.72
CA LYS A 182 -25.73 9.19 23.62
C LYS A 182 -25.91 7.68 23.62
N TRP A 183 -27.17 7.22 23.58
CA TRP A 183 -27.51 5.80 23.51
C TRP A 183 -27.00 5.16 22.20
N HIS A 184 -27.25 5.82 21.06
CA HIS A 184 -26.67 5.36 19.76
C HIS A 184 -25.15 5.32 19.78
N LEU A 185 -24.50 6.37 20.30
CA LEU A 185 -23.04 6.41 20.38
C LEU A 185 -22.46 5.26 21.23
N LYS A 186 -23.10 4.92 22.34
CA LYS A 186 -22.71 3.76 23.16
C LYS A 186 -22.73 2.46 22.33
N HIS A 187 -23.83 2.19 21.63
CA HIS A 187 -23.95 0.98 20.81
C HIS A 187 -23.01 0.99 19.60
N ILE A 188 -22.78 2.15 18.98
CA ILE A 188 -21.77 2.30 17.95
C ILE A 188 -20.39 1.93 18.49
N TYR A 189 -20.00 2.40 19.68
CA TYR A 189 -18.70 2.09 20.27
C TYR A 189 -18.57 0.59 20.60
N GLU A 190 -19.63 -0.02 21.09
CA GLU A 190 -19.67 -1.47 21.35
C GLU A 190 -19.52 -2.27 20.05
N LYS A 191 -20.27 -1.95 18.99
CA LYS A 191 -20.24 -2.63 17.69
C LYS A 191 -18.91 -2.44 16.93
N LEU A 192 -18.34 -1.24 17.01
CA LEU A 192 -17.06 -0.94 16.36
C LEU A 192 -15.85 -1.31 17.21
N HIS A 193 -16.02 -1.84 18.41
CA HIS A 193 -14.96 -2.13 19.36
C HIS A 193 -13.99 -0.96 19.58
N VAL A 194 -14.53 0.24 19.81
CA VAL A 194 -13.79 1.48 20.06
C VAL A 194 -14.16 2.10 21.39
N HIS A 195 -13.28 2.90 21.96
CA HIS A 195 -13.47 3.50 23.28
C HIS A 195 -13.66 5.01 23.26
N SER A 196 -13.53 5.62 22.08
CA SER A 196 -13.67 7.08 21.96
C SER A 196 -14.41 7.51 20.69
N ARG A 197 -14.94 8.73 20.75
CA ARG A 197 -15.59 9.39 19.63
C ARG A 197 -14.65 9.55 18.42
N THR A 198 -13.40 9.89 18.69
CA THR A 198 -12.38 10.09 17.66
C THR A 198 -12.04 8.77 16.97
N GLU A 199 -11.89 7.68 17.73
CA GLU A 199 -11.65 6.34 17.16
C GLU A 199 -12.81 5.89 16.28
N ALA A 200 -14.08 6.09 16.73
CA ALA A 200 -15.26 5.75 15.94
C ALA A 200 -15.28 6.51 14.60
N ALA A 201 -15.03 7.83 14.65
CA ALA A 201 -14.98 8.67 13.45
C ALA A 201 -13.86 8.26 12.48
N LEU A 202 -12.66 7.95 12.99
CA LEU A 202 -11.53 7.51 12.18
C LEU A 202 -11.80 6.14 11.51
N LYS A 203 -12.37 5.20 12.27
CA LYS A 203 -12.69 3.86 11.77
C LYS A 203 -13.71 3.91 10.64
N PHE A 204 -14.75 4.71 10.77
CA PHE A 204 -15.78 4.90 9.75
C PHE A 204 -15.27 5.62 8.52
N ARG A 205 -14.46 6.69 8.70
CA ARG A 205 -13.85 7.44 7.59
C ARG A 205 -12.94 6.59 6.72
N ASN A 206 -12.14 5.71 7.33
CA ASN A 206 -11.21 4.86 6.59
C ASN A 206 -11.94 3.88 5.67
N GLN A 207 -13.18 3.52 5.97
CA GLN A 207 -13.99 2.65 5.12
C GLN A 207 -14.64 3.39 3.96
N GLN A 208 -15.08 4.64 4.15
CA GLN A 208 -15.64 5.44 3.04
C GLN A 208 -14.63 5.80 1.95
N LYS A 209 -13.31 5.67 2.21
CA LYS A 209 -12.25 5.92 1.21
C LYS A 209 -11.92 4.71 0.33
N ILE A 210 -12.51 3.56 0.60
CA ILE A 210 -12.18 2.28 -0.02
C ILE A 210 -13.29 1.81 -0.98
N GLY A 211 -14.51 2.35 -0.87
CA GLY A 211 -15.62 2.18 -1.81
C GLY A 211 -15.64 3.30 -2.85
#